data_206c5a760a24c0a6d88f5aed9f77ffa7
#
_entry.id   206c5a760a24c0a6d88f5aed9f77ffa7
#
_cell.length_a   1.000
_cell.length_b   1.000
_cell.length_c   1.000
_cell.angle_alpha   90.00
_cell.angle_beta   90.00
_cell.angle_gamma   90.00
#
_symmetry.space_group_name_H-M   'P 1'
#
loop_
_entity.id
_entity.type
_entity.pdbx_description
1 polymer ?
#
loop_
_entity_poly.entity_id
_entity_poly.type
_entity_poly.pdbx_seq_one_letter_code
_entity_poly.pdbx_strand_id
1 'polypeptide(L)'
;MITHIHRGAVAILVDCSLSMKSLTLFHNTVLSKQEVGFIVANHIIEELIIRCARRKRMRDYFDIAAIGYSGTEAYSLLGDYGDGFVKAIRLAEERPQPCTIYLRQQLRDGTMTDAPIIVYPWVKTSASGASPMYDGLARTKMLVNEWCKDSDNRNSFPPLIFHITDGACSDAHPRDLCDISYDLRNMSTTDGNALFITLHLSTYGEHNEPCEIYPQDYLYASCDRDRELMCKMSSLIPTVLEPHLSHLIARRGGGPYRALALNYSPCSILSIINIGSISTYTR
;
A
#
# COMPACT_ATOMS: atom_id res chain seq x y z
N MET A 1 -18.66 -7.58 4.88
CA MET A 1 -18.91 -6.24 4.25
C MET A 1 -18.50 -5.17 5.24
N ILE A 2 -17.69 -4.20 4.82
CA ILE A 2 -17.26 -3.08 5.68
C ILE A 2 -18.48 -2.20 5.99
N THR A 3 -18.71 -1.94 7.27
CA THR A 3 -19.82 -1.14 7.80
C THR A 3 -19.30 -0.26 8.95
N HIS A 4 -20.13 0.60 9.51
CA HIS A 4 -19.77 1.38 10.69
C HIS A 4 -19.57 0.54 11.97
N ILE A 5 -20.04 -0.72 11.98
CA ILE A 5 -19.83 -1.67 13.08
C ILE A 5 -18.64 -2.59 12.77
N HIS A 6 -18.40 -2.90 11.48
CA HIS A 6 -17.30 -3.72 11.00
C HIS A 6 -16.40 -2.86 10.11
N ARG A 7 -15.56 -2.08 10.77
CA ARG A 7 -14.64 -1.14 10.09
C ARG A 7 -13.49 -1.89 9.40
N GLY A 8 -12.78 -1.24 8.49
CA GLY A 8 -11.55 -1.74 7.92
C GLY A 8 -10.36 -0.94 8.46
N ALA A 9 -9.28 -1.59 8.83
CA ALA A 9 -8.00 -0.93 9.11
C ALA A 9 -7.13 -0.93 7.86
N VAL A 10 -6.50 0.22 7.57
CA VAL A 10 -5.52 0.35 6.49
C VAL A 10 -4.27 1.00 7.04
N ALA A 11 -3.16 0.27 7.06
CA ALA A 11 -1.84 0.79 7.39
C ALA A 11 -1.05 1.04 6.10
N ILE A 12 -0.48 2.22 5.96
CA ILE A 12 0.34 2.62 4.81
C ILE A 12 1.76 2.84 5.33
N LEU A 13 2.68 1.96 4.98
CA LEU A 13 4.09 2.03 5.34
C LEU A 13 4.88 2.56 4.14
N VAL A 14 5.63 3.65 4.33
CA VAL A 14 6.34 4.35 3.25
C VAL A 14 7.81 4.46 3.58
N ASP A 15 8.64 3.97 2.67
CA ASP A 15 10.08 4.22 2.70
C ASP A 15 10.34 5.71 2.45
N CYS A 16 11.02 6.34 3.39
CA CYS A 16 11.46 7.74 3.33
C CYS A 16 13.00 7.85 3.39
N SER A 17 13.72 6.78 3.06
CA SER A 17 15.18 6.74 3.04
C SER A 17 15.76 7.49 1.83
N LEU A 18 17.06 7.74 1.88
CA LEU A 18 17.77 8.51 0.84
C LEU A 18 17.67 7.87 -0.56
N SER A 19 17.62 6.55 -0.66
CA SER A 19 17.48 5.82 -1.93
C SER A 19 16.21 6.18 -2.69
N MET A 20 15.17 6.60 -1.98
CA MET A 20 13.91 7.07 -2.56
C MET A 20 14.02 8.39 -3.36
N LYS A 21 15.20 9.06 -3.35
CA LYS A 21 15.50 10.17 -4.28
C LYS A 21 15.79 9.69 -5.70
N SER A 22 16.16 8.43 -5.88
CA SER A 22 16.39 7.84 -7.20
C SER A 22 15.14 7.94 -8.07
N LEU A 23 15.36 8.05 -9.38
CA LEU A 23 14.27 8.17 -10.34
C LEU A 23 13.64 6.82 -10.64
N THR A 24 12.35 6.84 -10.93
CA THR A 24 11.56 5.69 -11.39
C THR A 24 10.62 6.11 -12.51
N LEU A 25 10.15 5.16 -13.31
CA LEU A 25 9.12 5.41 -14.32
C LEU A 25 7.74 5.15 -13.75
N PHE A 26 6.91 6.18 -13.70
CA PHE A 26 5.54 6.11 -13.19
C PHE A 26 4.57 6.75 -14.18
N HIS A 27 3.62 6.00 -14.73
CA HIS A 27 2.66 6.49 -15.75
C HIS A 27 3.33 7.27 -16.89
N ASN A 28 4.37 6.72 -17.52
CA ASN A 28 5.16 7.38 -18.57
C ASN A 28 5.84 8.70 -18.13
N THR A 29 5.87 9.00 -16.85
CA THR A 29 6.56 10.16 -16.25
C THR A 29 7.74 9.67 -15.43
N VAL A 30 8.88 10.31 -15.60
CA VAL A 30 10.05 10.05 -14.74
C VAL A 30 9.93 10.94 -13.51
N LEU A 31 9.77 10.32 -12.35
CA LEU A 31 9.64 10.94 -11.03
C LEU A 31 10.66 10.34 -10.07
N SER A 32 10.93 11.01 -8.96
CA SER A 32 11.61 10.34 -7.85
C SER A 32 10.68 9.29 -7.22
N LYS A 33 11.25 8.20 -6.68
CA LYS A 33 10.48 7.19 -5.94
C LYS A 33 9.73 7.84 -4.76
N GLN A 34 10.31 8.87 -4.13
CA GLN A 34 9.67 9.68 -3.09
C GLN A 34 8.38 10.36 -3.58
N GLU A 35 8.40 10.98 -4.78
CA GLU A 35 7.20 11.60 -5.36
C GLU A 35 6.14 10.54 -5.66
N VAL A 36 6.53 9.37 -6.15
CA VAL A 36 5.61 8.25 -6.35
C VAL A 36 5.03 7.79 -5.02
N GLY A 37 5.84 7.61 -3.97
CA GLY A 37 5.39 7.27 -2.61
C GLY A 37 4.39 8.29 -2.08
N PHE A 38 4.64 9.58 -2.26
CA PHE A 38 3.74 10.67 -1.89
C PHE A 38 2.40 10.58 -2.63
N ILE A 39 2.43 10.41 -3.96
CA ILE A 39 1.21 10.31 -4.78
C ILE A 39 0.39 9.10 -4.35
N VAL A 40 1.03 7.93 -4.23
CA VAL A 40 0.35 6.67 -3.92
C VAL A 40 -0.27 6.68 -2.52
N ALA A 41 0.48 7.09 -1.51
CA ALA A 41 -0.01 7.10 -0.12
C ALA A 41 -1.24 8.04 0.02
N ASN A 42 -1.15 9.24 -0.53
CA ASN A 42 -2.26 10.19 -0.48
C ASN A 42 -3.46 9.75 -1.32
N HIS A 43 -3.24 9.09 -2.46
CA HIS A 43 -4.32 8.54 -3.28
C HIS A 43 -5.06 7.38 -2.56
N ILE A 44 -4.34 6.52 -1.84
CA ILE A 44 -4.97 5.49 -0.99
C ILE A 44 -5.88 6.14 0.05
N ILE A 45 -5.40 7.17 0.75
CA ILE A 45 -6.19 7.91 1.76
C ILE A 45 -7.45 8.52 1.12
N GLU A 46 -7.31 9.22 -0.01
CA GLU A 46 -8.42 9.83 -0.72
C GLU A 46 -9.49 8.81 -1.12
N GLU A 47 -9.08 7.69 -1.68
CA GLU A 47 -10.00 6.61 -2.06
C GLU A 47 -10.77 6.04 -0.87
N LEU A 48 -10.11 5.88 0.29
CA LEU A 48 -10.78 5.42 1.50
C LEU A 48 -11.80 6.45 2.01
N ILE A 49 -11.46 7.74 1.94
CA ILE A 49 -12.37 8.84 2.29
C ILE A 49 -13.58 8.87 1.35
N ILE A 50 -13.36 8.76 0.03
CA ILE A 50 -14.46 8.72 -0.96
C ILE A 50 -15.42 7.56 -0.67
N ARG A 51 -14.91 6.41 -0.24
CA ARG A 51 -15.73 5.23 0.12
C ARG A 51 -16.54 5.43 1.40
N CYS A 52 -16.07 6.31 2.30
CA CYS A 52 -16.84 6.72 3.47
C CYS A 52 -18.04 7.62 3.11
N ALA A 53 -18.02 8.27 1.93
CA ALA A 53 -19.12 9.11 1.48
C ALA A 53 -20.30 8.24 0.99
N ARG A 54 -21.45 8.37 1.63
CA ARG A 54 -22.68 7.68 1.24
C ARG A 54 -23.88 8.66 1.24
N ARG A 55 -24.43 8.89 0.06
CA ARG A 55 -25.57 9.78 -0.23
C ARG A 55 -25.36 11.20 0.33
N LYS A 56 -25.44 11.69 1.35
CA LYS A 56 -25.17 13.05 1.89
C LYS A 56 -24.51 12.99 3.28
N ARG A 57 -23.96 11.82 3.67
CA ARG A 57 -23.34 11.62 4.99
C ARG A 57 -22.03 10.88 4.85
N MET A 58 -21.05 11.28 5.65
CA MET A 58 -19.84 10.52 5.86
C MET A 58 -20.14 9.36 6.83
N ARG A 59 -19.54 8.20 6.58
CA ARG A 59 -19.64 7.00 7.42
C ARG A 59 -18.25 6.62 7.91
N ASP A 60 -18.17 6.21 9.16
CA ASP A 60 -16.92 5.76 9.79
C ASP A 60 -16.63 4.30 9.39
N TYR A 61 -16.07 4.12 8.19
CA TYR A 61 -15.80 2.80 7.62
C TYR A 61 -14.35 2.37 7.74
N PHE A 62 -13.41 3.31 7.85
CA PHE A 62 -11.99 3.01 7.85
C PHE A 62 -11.24 3.75 8.95
N ASP A 63 -10.33 3.01 9.58
CA ASP A 63 -9.25 3.53 10.40
C ASP A 63 -7.96 3.47 9.57
N ILE A 64 -7.22 4.58 9.48
CA ILE A 64 -6.06 4.73 8.61
C ILE A 64 -4.84 5.09 9.47
N ALA A 65 -3.74 4.36 9.30
CA ALA A 65 -2.43 4.76 9.82
C ALA A 65 -1.45 4.93 8.65
N ALA A 66 -0.60 5.94 8.71
CA ALA A 66 0.50 6.11 7.77
C ALA A 66 1.81 6.25 8.54
N ILE A 67 2.76 5.38 8.22
CA ILE A 67 4.05 5.25 8.89
C ILE A 67 5.15 5.51 7.86
N GLY A 68 6.07 6.42 8.16
CA GLY A 68 7.31 6.59 7.43
C GLY A 68 8.47 5.97 8.19
N TYR A 69 9.51 5.55 7.48
CA TYR A 69 10.77 5.16 8.11
C TYR A 69 11.96 5.74 7.34
N SER A 70 12.89 6.34 8.08
CA SER A 70 14.14 6.90 7.55
C SER A 70 15.14 7.20 8.67
N GLY A 71 16.42 7.28 8.34
CA GLY A 71 17.47 7.54 9.33
C GLY A 71 17.63 6.38 10.29
N THR A 72 17.12 6.48 11.52
CA THR A 72 17.25 5.47 12.58
C THR A 72 15.91 4.96 13.12
N GLU A 73 14.79 5.50 12.68
CA GLU A 73 13.49 5.23 13.30
C GLU A 73 12.30 5.30 12.32
N ALA A 74 11.19 4.72 12.73
CA ALA A 74 9.90 4.86 12.13
C ALA A 74 9.04 5.89 12.89
N TYR A 75 8.23 6.65 12.14
CA TYR A 75 7.41 7.73 12.66
C TYR A 75 6.06 7.80 11.99
N SER A 76 5.08 8.48 12.63
CA SER A 76 3.79 8.74 12.00
C SER A 76 3.92 9.80 10.91
N LEU A 77 3.41 9.50 9.72
CA LEU A 77 3.23 10.47 8.64
C LEU A 77 1.92 11.25 8.77
N LEU A 78 1.02 10.81 9.64
CA LEU A 78 -0.23 11.49 10.02
C LEU A 78 -0.10 12.19 11.39
N GLY A 79 1.11 12.57 11.80
CA GLY A 79 1.39 13.13 13.13
C GLY A 79 0.50 14.30 13.53
N ASP A 80 0.09 15.15 12.59
CA ASP A 80 -0.84 16.26 12.82
C ASP A 80 -2.25 15.78 13.24
N TYR A 81 -2.61 14.53 12.86
CA TYR A 81 -3.90 13.91 13.14
C TYR A 81 -3.83 12.85 14.26
N GLY A 82 -2.67 12.28 14.52
CA GLY A 82 -2.43 11.26 15.54
C GLY A 82 -1.26 10.36 15.26
N ASP A 83 -0.80 9.62 16.28
CA ASP A 83 0.38 8.75 16.17
C ASP A 83 0.04 7.28 15.83
N GLY A 84 -1.23 6.95 15.67
CA GLY A 84 -1.72 5.61 15.36
C GLY A 84 -2.76 5.60 14.27
N PHE A 85 -3.78 4.76 14.44
CA PHE A 85 -4.93 4.75 13.55
C PHE A 85 -5.83 5.96 13.76
N VAL A 86 -6.10 6.67 12.68
CA VAL A 86 -6.97 7.84 12.61
C VAL A 86 -8.20 7.50 11.79
N LYS A 87 -9.38 7.93 12.21
CA LYS A 87 -10.62 7.71 11.47
C LYS A 87 -10.61 8.45 10.13
N ALA A 88 -10.99 7.78 9.05
CA ALA A 88 -11.08 8.41 7.73
C ALA A 88 -12.01 9.63 7.70
N ILE A 89 -13.06 9.63 8.53
CA ILE A 89 -13.97 10.79 8.65
C ILE A 89 -13.24 12.03 9.18
N ARG A 90 -12.34 11.88 10.14
CA ARG A 90 -11.54 13.00 10.66
C ARG A 90 -10.60 13.57 9.58
N LEU A 91 -9.96 12.71 8.80
CA LEU A 91 -9.11 13.14 7.68
C LEU A 91 -9.92 13.87 6.60
N ALA A 92 -11.19 13.51 6.42
CA ALA A 92 -12.09 14.17 5.49
C ALA A 92 -12.53 15.57 5.99
N GLU A 93 -12.76 15.71 7.30
CA GLU A 93 -13.17 16.98 7.93
C GLU A 93 -12.01 17.99 7.97
N GLU A 94 -10.80 17.50 8.20
CA GLU A 94 -9.57 18.32 8.27
C GLU A 94 -8.76 18.23 6.95
N ARG A 95 -9.45 18.20 5.81
CA ARG A 95 -8.84 18.03 4.50
C ARG A 95 -7.82 19.12 4.18
N PRO A 96 -6.57 18.77 3.82
CA PRO A 96 -5.54 19.75 3.47
C PRO A 96 -5.84 20.42 2.12
N GLN A 97 -5.18 21.55 1.85
CA GLN A 97 -5.26 22.20 0.55
C GLN A 97 -4.64 21.30 -0.53
N PRO A 98 -5.33 21.07 -1.66
CA PRO A 98 -4.83 20.22 -2.71
C PRO A 98 -3.62 20.83 -3.43
N CYS A 99 -2.77 19.98 -3.95
CA CYS A 99 -1.74 20.35 -4.92
C CYS A 99 -2.00 19.66 -6.26
N THR A 100 -1.51 20.24 -7.35
CA THR A 100 -1.63 19.68 -8.69
C THR A 100 -0.29 19.14 -9.13
N ILE A 101 -0.27 17.89 -9.59
CA ILE A 101 0.89 17.21 -10.16
C ILE A 101 0.54 16.88 -11.62
N TYR A 102 1.50 17.03 -12.53
CA TYR A 102 1.30 16.68 -13.92
C TYR A 102 1.97 15.35 -14.24
N LEU A 103 1.18 14.41 -14.79
CA LEU A 103 1.69 13.12 -15.26
C LEU A 103 1.51 13.01 -16.77
N ARG A 104 2.49 12.43 -17.45
CA ARG A 104 2.40 12.13 -18.89
C ARG A 104 1.39 11.03 -19.13
N GLN A 105 0.43 11.31 -19.99
CA GLN A 105 -0.60 10.36 -20.40
C GLN A 105 -0.58 10.21 -21.93
N GLN A 106 -0.67 8.97 -22.39
CA GLN A 106 -0.84 8.69 -23.81
C GLN A 106 -2.32 8.76 -24.17
N LEU A 107 -2.64 9.60 -25.13
CA LEU A 107 -3.99 9.70 -25.70
C LEU A 107 -4.27 8.52 -26.65
N ARG A 108 -5.54 8.36 -27.06
CA ARG A 108 -5.96 7.27 -27.94
C ARG A 108 -5.31 7.32 -29.33
N ASP A 109 -4.87 8.48 -29.78
CA ASP A 109 -4.17 8.71 -31.05
C ASP A 109 -2.65 8.48 -30.94
N GLY A 110 -2.15 8.07 -29.75
CA GLY A 110 -0.75 7.83 -29.49
C GLY A 110 0.05 9.08 -29.06
N THR A 111 -0.54 10.27 -29.08
CA THR A 111 0.13 11.49 -28.62
C THR A 111 0.30 11.50 -27.10
N MET A 112 1.39 12.10 -26.62
CA MET A 112 1.66 12.28 -25.20
C MET A 112 1.20 13.67 -24.76
N THR A 113 0.47 13.75 -23.66
CA THR A 113 0.04 14.99 -23.02
C THR A 113 0.29 14.95 -21.53
N ASP A 114 0.45 16.12 -20.91
CA ASP A 114 0.53 16.24 -19.46
C ASP A 114 -0.88 16.38 -18.89
N ALA A 115 -1.30 15.39 -18.11
CA ALA A 115 -2.60 15.36 -17.45
C ALA A 115 -2.44 15.79 -15.98
N PRO A 116 -3.21 16.77 -15.49
CA PRO A 116 -3.18 17.16 -14.10
C PRO A 116 -3.86 16.10 -13.23
N ILE A 117 -3.22 15.74 -12.12
CA ILE A 117 -3.83 15.00 -11.03
C ILE A 117 -3.88 15.88 -9.79
N ILE A 118 -4.97 15.81 -9.05
CA ILE A 118 -5.16 16.54 -7.79
C ILE A 118 -4.79 15.61 -6.65
N VAL A 119 -3.89 16.05 -5.78
CA VAL A 119 -3.44 15.30 -4.61
C VAL A 119 -3.70 16.14 -3.36
N TYR A 120 -4.36 15.54 -2.37
CA TYR A 120 -4.54 16.14 -1.05
C TYR A 120 -3.41 15.61 -0.14
N PRO A 121 -2.50 16.48 0.34
CA PRO A 121 -1.28 16.05 1.02
C PRO A 121 -1.49 15.81 2.53
N TRP A 122 -2.27 14.79 2.92
CA TRP A 122 -2.34 14.32 4.31
C TRP A 122 -0.98 13.78 4.80
N VAL A 123 -0.28 13.09 3.88
CA VAL A 123 1.06 12.55 4.10
C VAL A 123 2.06 13.40 3.33
N LYS A 124 3.14 13.79 4.01
CA LYS A 124 4.29 14.44 3.39
C LYS A 124 5.50 13.51 3.52
N THR A 125 6.13 13.19 2.41
CA THR A 125 7.33 12.36 2.36
C THR A 125 8.57 13.21 2.15
N SER A 126 9.66 12.90 2.85
CA SER A 126 10.96 13.56 2.67
C SER A 126 12.05 12.50 2.74
N ALA A 127 12.71 12.23 1.61
CA ALA A 127 13.71 11.18 1.52
C ALA A 127 15.04 11.63 2.13
N SER A 128 15.49 10.93 3.18
CA SER A 128 16.75 11.21 3.87
C SER A 128 17.24 10.01 4.68
N GLY A 129 18.55 9.95 4.94
CA GLY A 129 19.14 8.95 5.84
C GLY A 129 19.06 7.50 5.34
N ALA A 130 19.28 6.58 6.27
CA ALA A 130 19.23 5.14 6.04
C ALA A 130 17.80 4.61 5.95
N SER A 131 17.63 3.33 5.64
CA SER A 131 16.34 2.66 5.49
C SER A 131 16.08 1.67 6.64
N PRO A 132 15.58 2.10 7.81
CA PRO A 132 15.24 1.22 8.93
C PRO A 132 13.91 0.51 8.68
N MET A 133 13.89 -0.37 7.68
CA MET A 133 12.69 -1.09 7.25
C MET A 133 12.12 -1.97 8.34
N TYR A 134 12.99 -2.64 9.14
CA TYR A 134 12.54 -3.50 10.22
C TYR A 134 11.81 -2.70 11.30
N ASP A 135 12.33 -1.53 11.67
CA ASP A 135 11.67 -0.65 12.64
C ASP A 135 10.30 -0.17 12.13
N GLY A 136 10.22 0.16 10.83
CA GLY A 136 8.94 0.48 10.17
C GLY A 136 7.92 -0.66 10.25
N LEU A 137 8.36 -1.89 9.97
CA LEU A 137 7.52 -3.09 10.08
C LEU A 137 7.13 -3.37 11.53
N ALA A 138 8.06 -3.19 12.49
CA ALA A 138 7.80 -3.40 13.92
C ALA A 138 6.75 -2.41 14.45
N ARG A 139 6.85 -1.14 14.08
CA ARG A 139 5.84 -0.12 14.42
C ARG A 139 4.48 -0.46 13.80
N THR A 140 4.47 -0.85 12.54
CA THR A 140 3.23 -1.29 11.86
C THR A 140 2.61 -2.49 12.57
N LYS A 141 3.44 -3.47 12.96
CA LYS A 141 3.03 -4.66 13.71
C LYS A 141 2.38 -4.29 15.04
N MET A 142 2.97 -3.37 15.78
CA MET A 142 2.42 -2.89 17.04
C MET A 142 1.02 -2.28 16.84
N LEU A 143 0.88 -1.34 15.91
CA LEU A 143 -0.39 -0.66 15.65
C LEU A 143 -1.49 -1.62 15.17
N VAL A 144 -1.18 -2.51 14.22
CA VAL A 144 -2.14 -3.49 13.70
C VAL A 144 -2.55 -4.48 14.79
N ASN A 145 -1.61 -4.93 15.63
CA ASN A 145 -1.90 -5.83 16.75
C ASN A 145 -2.82 -5.17 17.80
N GLU A 146 -2.59 -3.92 18.15
CA GLU A 146 -3.45 -3.16 19.06
C GLU A 146 -4.84 -3.01 18.48
N TRP A 147 -4.96 -2.66 17.18
CA TRP A 147 -6.23 -2.52 16.51
C TRP A 147 -7.02 -3.85 16.47
N CYS A 148 -6.35 -4.98 16.16
CA CYS A 148 -6.99 -6.30 16.12
C CYS A 148 -7.43 -6.81 17.50
N LYS A 149 -6.74 -6.40 18.59
CA LYS A 149 -7.07 -6.78 19.96
C LYS A 149 -8.24 -6.00 20.54
N ASP A 150 -8.58 -4.86 19.96
CA ASP A 150 -9.75 -4.11 20.38
C ASP A 150 -11.03 -4.93 20.12
N SER A 151 -11.86 -5.05 21.16
CA SER A 151 -13.11 -5.82 21.11
C SER A 151 -14.06 -5.32 20.01
N ASP A 152 -14.06 -4.02 19.73
CA ASP A 152 -14.90 -3.39 18.72
C ASP A 152 -14.48 -3.77 17.29
N ASN A 153 -13.20 -4.13 17.11
CA ASN A 153 -12.62 -4.47 15.83
C ASN A 153 -12.54 -5.98 15.56
N ARG A 154 -12.80 -6.81 16.56
CA ARG A 154 -12.63 -8.27 16.46
C ARG A 154 -13.38 -8.91 15.29
N ASN A 155 -14.56 -8.39 14.96
CA ASN A 155 -15.42 -8.90 13.88
C ASN A 155 -15.31 -8.02 12.61
N SER A 156 -14.30 -7.18 12.54
CA SER A 156 -14.06 -6.28 11.42
C SER A 156 -13.38 -7.00 10.25
N PHE A 157 -13.35 -6.33 9.09
CA PHE A 157 -12.57 -6.82 7.95
C PHE A 157 -11.07 -6.88 8.31
N PRO A 158 -10.34 -7.89 7.83
CA PRO A 158 -8.91 -8.01 8.12
C PRO A 158 -8.12 -6.78 7.70
N PRO A 159 -7.11 -6.36 8.47
CA PRO A 159 -6.29 -5.20 8.11
C PRO A 159 -5.63 -5.34 6.75
N LEU A 160 -5.59 -4.24 5.99
CA LEU A 160 -4.79 -4.10 4.79
C LEU A 160 -3.52 -3.30 5.12
N ILE A 161 -2.36 -3.81 4.73
CA ILE A 161 -1.07 -3.17 4.96
C ILE A 161 -0.44 -2.92 3.61
N PHE A 162 -0.26 -1.66 3.24
CA PHE A 162 0.43 -1.24 2.02
C PHE A 162 1.85 -0.85 2.37
N HIS A 163 2.84 -1.48 1.77
CA HIS A 163 4.25 -1.16 1.93
C HIS A 163 4.81 -0.61 0.61
N ILE A 164 5.22 0.65 0.62
CA ILE A 164 5.78 1.37 -0.54
C ILE A 164 7.27 1.53 -0.30
N THR A 165 8.12 0.86 -1.09
CA THR A 165 9.56 0.78 -0.86
C THR A 165 10.32 0.52 -2.15
N ASP A 166 11.62 0.80 -2.17
CA ASP A 166 12.55 0.34 -3.21
C ASP A 166 13.34 -0.92 -2.81
N GLY A 167 13.00 -1.52 -1.65
CA GLY A 167 13.61 -2.77 -1.18
C GLY A 167 14.86 -2.59 -0.32
N ALA A 168 15.44 -1.39 -0.26
CA ALA A 168 16.62 -1.15 0.57
C ALA A 168 16.29 -1.33 2.08
N CYS A 169 17.20 -1.97 2.80
CA CYS A 169 17.11 -2.17 4.24
C CYS A 169 18.49 -2.01 4.88
N SER A 170 18.56 -1.25 5.99
CA SER A 170 19.81 -0.96 6.68
C SER A 170 19.88 -1.50 8.11
N ASP A 171 18.79 -1.99 8.67
CA ASP A 171 18.65 -2.33 10.10
C ASP A 171 18.37 -3.81 10.39
N ALA A 172 18.24 -4.66 9.37
CA ALA A 172 17.94 -6.07 9.54
C ALA A 172 18.44 -6.96 8.40
N HIS A 173 18.57 -8.26 8.70
CA HIS A 173 18.79 -9.28 7.68
C HIS A 173 17.48 -9.63 6.93
N PRO A 174 17.58 -10.11 5.67
CA PRO A 174 16.40 -10.55 4.90
C PRO A 174 15.51 -11.57 5.63
N ARG A 175 16.12 -12.44 6.46
CA ARG A 175 15.38 -13.42 7.26
C ARG A 175 14.49 -12.73 8.30
N ASP A 176 15.02 -11.74 9.01
CA ASP A 176 14.28 -11.03 10.05
C ASP A 176 13.11 -10.25 9.44
N LEU A 177 13.29 -9.70 8.23
CA LEU A 177 12.23 -9.05 7.46
C LEU A 177 11.14 -10.03 7.03
N CYS A 178 11.51 -11.25 6.61
CA CYS A 178 10.55 -12.30 6.32
C CYS A 178 9.78 -12.72 7.58
N ASP A 179 10.45 -12.87 8.72
CA ASP A 179 9.84 -13.31 9.98
C ASP A 179 8.84 -12.26 10.49
N ILE A 180 9.22 -10.99 10.52
CA ILE A 180 8.29 -9.92 10.96
C ILE A 180 7.13 -9.72 9.98
N SER A 181 7.34 -9.85 8.67
CA SER A 181 6.27 -9.78 7.68
C SER A 181 5.34 -11.00 7.76
N TYR A 182 5.87 -12.17 8.12
CA TYR A 182 5.06 -13.35 8.41
C TYR A 182 4.15 -13.11 9.61
N ASP A 183 4.67 -12.56 10.69
CA ASP A 183 3.88 -12.19 11.87
C ASP A 183 2.77 -11.19 11.51
N LEU A 184 3.08 -10.16 10.72
CA LEU A 184 2.11 -9.18 10.23
C LEU A 184 0.96 -9.84 9.45
N ARG A 185 1.30 -10.74 8.53
CA ARG A 185 0.31 -11.48 7.71
C ARG A 185 -0.54 -12.45 8.50
N ASN A 186 -0.10 -12.88 9.67
CA ASN A 186 -0.85 -13.77 10.57
C ASN A 186 -1.68 -13.00 11.62
N MET A 187 -1.61 -11.69 11.67
CA MET A 187 -2.55 -10.92 12.45
C MET A 187 -3.94 -11.05 11.85
N SER A 188 -4.94 -11.24 12.68
CA SER A 188 -6.26 -11.63 12.20
C SER A 188 -7.39 -10.98 12.99
N THR A 189 -8.49 -10.83 12.31
CA THR A 189 -9.82 -10.69 12.87
C THR A 189 -10.57 -12.02 12.71
N THR A 190 -11.82 -12.11 13.15
CA THR A 190 -12.65 -13.30 12.90
C THR A 190 -12.96 -13.51 11.40
N ASP A 191 -12.78 -12.47 10.57
CA ASP A 191 -13.06 -12.50 9.11
C ASP A 191 -11.84 -12.92 8.27
N GLY A 192 -10.66 -13.07 8.90
CA GLY A 192 -9.46 -13.59 8.24
C GLY A 192 -8.16 -12.88 8.66
N ASN A 193 -7.10 -13.21 7.94
CA ASN A 193 -5.75 -12.71 8.19
C ASN A 193 -5.49 -11.38 7.46
N ALA A 194 -4.62 -10.56 8.02
CA ALA A 194 -4.16 -9.33 7.39
C ALA A 194 -3.51 -9.58 6.03
N LEU A 195 -3.74 -8.66 5.10
CA LEU A 195 -3.16 -8.72 3.75
C LEU A 195 -2.02 -7.70 3.64
N PHE A 196 -0.80 -8.19 3.48
CA PHE A 196 0.40 -7.38 3.30
C PHE A 196 0.70 -7.24 1.80
N ILE A 197 0.59 -6.01 1.30
CA ILE A 197 0.67 -5.66 -0.12
C ILE A 197 1.91 -4.79 -0.31
N THR A 198 2.85 -5.21 -1.16
CA THR A 198 4.05 -4.43 -1.45
C THR A 198 3.93 -3.72 -2.79
N LEU A 199 4.22 -2.43 -2.80
CA LEU A 199 4.55 -1.67 -4.01
C LEU A 199 6.06 -1.46 -4.05
N HIS A 200 6.73 -2.19 -4.93
CA HIS A 200 8.16 -2.07 -5.14
C HIS A 200 8.45 -1.09 -6.27
N LEU A 201 9.34 -0.13 -6.01
CA LEU A 201 9.75 0.93 -6.93
C LEU A 201 11.19 0.70 -7.37
N SER A 202 11.41 0.21 -8.59
CA SER A 202 12.75 0.04 -9.16
C SER A 202 13.34 1.35 -9.67
N THR A 203 14.66 1.42 -9.79
CA THR A 203 15.35 2.59 -10.33
C THR A 203 15.22 2.63 -11.86
N TYR A 204 14.88 3.81 -12.39
CA TYR A 204 14.76 4.03 -13.83
C TYR A 204 16.10 3.79 -14.55
N GLY A 205 16.08 2.90 -15.55
CA GLY A 205 17.26 2.60 -16.40
C GLY A 205 18.17 1.51 -15.86
N GLU A 206 18.01 1.00 -14.64
CA GLU A 206 18.82 -0.08 -14.11
C GLU A 206 18.46 -1.45 -14.68
N HIS A 207 17.18 -1.66 -14.99
CA HIS A 207 16.70 -2.85 -15.70
C HIS A 207 15.48 -2.47 -16.54
N ASN A 208 15.29 -3.08 -17.69
CA ASN A 208 14.02 -3.02 -18.46
C ASN A 208 12.94 -3.83 -17.72
N GLU A 209 12.60 -3.43 -16.49
CA GLU A 209 11.67 -4.15 -15.69
C GLU A 209 10.24 -3.89 -16.15
N PRO A 210 9.50 -4.94 -16.50
CA PRO A 210 8.09 -4.78 -16.84
C PRO A 210 7.32 -4.29 -15.63
N CYS A 211 6.37 -3.39 -15.86
CA CYS A 211 5.33 -3.14 -14.87
C CYS A 211 4.57 -4.44 -14.65
N GLU A 212 4.62 -4.98 -13.45
CA GLU A 212 3.96 -6.23 -13.12
C GLU A 212 3.12 -6.10 -11.85
N ILE A 213 1.92 -6.66 -11.88
CA ILE A 213 1.03 -6.70 -10.73
C ILE A 213 0.59 -8.14 -10.47
N TYR A 214 0.59 -8.52 -9.19
CA TYR A 214 0.19 -9.83 -8.70
C TYR A 214 0.88 -10.99 -9.43
N PRO A 215 2.23 -11.05 -9.34
CA PRO A 215 2.98 -12.13 -9.97
C PRO A 215 2.63 -13.49 -9.37
N GLN A 216 2.82 -14.54 -10.18
CA GLN A 216 2.74 -15.90 -9.69
C GLN A 216 3.91 -16.20 -8.74
N ASP A 217 3.64 -16.86 -7.62
CA ASP A 217 4.61 -17.11 -6.53
C ASP A 217 5.91 -17.79 -7.00
N TYR A 218 5.82 -18.75 -7.93
CA TYR A 218 6.97 -19.51 -8.40
C TYR A 218 7.87 -18.77 -9.42
N LEU A 219 7.41 -17.68 -10.01
CA LEU A 219 8.19 -16.97 -11.04
C LEU A 219 9.34 -16.15 -10.47
N TYR A 220 9.38 -15.96 -9.15
CA TYR A 220 10.35 -15.08 -8.48
C TYR A 220 11.57 -15.79 -7.90
N ALA A 221 11.64 -17.12 -7.96
CA ALA A 221 12.79 -17.90 -7.45
C ALA A 221 14.12 -17.61 -8.19
N SER A 222 14.09 -16.88 -9.31
CA SER A 222 15.27 -16.58 -10.16
C SER A 222 15.51 -15.08 -10.39
N CYS A 223 14.79 -14.21 -9.64
CA CYS A 223 14.90 -12.76 -9.79
C CYS A 223 16.00 -12.15 -8.91
N ASP A 224 16.21 -10.86 -9.05
CA ASP A 224 17.02 -10.05 -8.16
C ASP A 224 16.63 -10.28 -6.69
N ARG A 225 17.64 -10.22 -5.78
CA ARG A 225 17.46 -10.51 -4.35
C ARG A 225 16.40 -9.65 -3.67
N ASP A 226 16.35 -8.38 -4.03
CA ASP A 226 15.39 -7.45 -3.40
C ASP A 226 13.96 -7.76 -3.84
N ARG A 227 13.76 -8.13 -5.11
CA ARG A 227 12.46 -8.58 -5.63
C ARG A 227 12.03 -9.90 -5.00
N GLU A 228 12.94 -10.85 -4.87
CA GLU A 228 12.66 -12.13 -4.20
C GLU A 228 12.24 -11.88 -2.74
N LEU A 229 12.93 -10.97 -2.04
CA LEU A 229 12.60 -10.58 -0.68
C LEU A 229 11.21 -9.93 -0.61
N MET A 230 10.93 -8.92 -1.44
CA MET A 230 9.62 -8.25 -1.48
C MET A 230 8.49 -9.24 -1.80
N CYS A 231 8.73 -10.19 -2.69
CA CYS A 231 7.78 -11.24 -3.00
C CYS A 231 7.50 -12.13 -1.77
N LYS A 232 8.54 -12.58 -1.06
CA LYS A 232 8.41 -13.41 0.16
C LYS A 232 7.70 -12.67 1.30
N MET A 233 7.94 -11.38 1.44
CA MET A 233 7.29 -10.54 2.44
C MET A 233 5.80 -10.33 2.15
N SER A 234 5.42 -10.25 0.86
CA SER A 234 4.03 -10.02 0.45
C SER A 234 3.13 -11.22 0.73
N SER A 235 1.86 -10.96 1.01
CA SER A 235 0.85 -12.01 1.19
C SER A 235 0.60 -12.79 -0.10
N LEU A 236 0.23 -14.05 0.03
CA LEU A 236 -0.50 -14.73 -1.04
C LEU A 236 -1.90 -14.11 -1.13
N ILE A 237 -2.36 -13.87 -2.36
CA ILE A 237 -3.72 -13.40 -2.58
C ILE A 237 -4.68 -14.56 -2.27
N PRO A 238 -5.65 -14.38 -1.36
CA PRO A 238 -6.66 -15.39 -1.10
C PRO A 238 -7.42 -15.77 -2.38
N THR A 239 -7.61 -17.06 -2.62
CA THR A 239 -8.27 -17.56 -3.84
C THR A 239 -9.68 -17.00 -4.03
N VAL A 240 -10.37 -16.67 -2.94
CA VAL A 240 -11.69 -16.01 -2.97
C VAL A 240 -11.63 -14.62 -3.61
N LEU A 241 -10.48 -13.97 -3.62
CA LEU A 241 -10.27 -12.63 -4.22
C LEU A 241 -9.84 -12.70 -5.70
N GLU A 242 -9.30 -13.82 -6.17
CA GLU A 242 -8.80 -13.97 -7.54
C GLU A 242 -9.84 -13.66 -8.62
N PRO A 243 -11.13 -14.07 -8.52
CA PRO A 243 -12.15 -13.73 -9.50
C PRO A 243 -12.35 -12.22 -9.69
N HIS A 244 -12.18 -11.45 -8.62
CA HIS A 244 -12.31 -9.98 -8.63
C HIS A 244 -11.10 -9.28 -9.23
N LEU A 245 -9.95 -9.97 -9.28
CA LEU A 245 -8.71 -9.50 -9.89
C LEU A 245 -8.50 -10.05 -11.30
N SER A 246 -9.46 -10.80 -11.84
CA SER A 246 -9.36 -11.51 -13.13
C SER A 246 -8.97 -10.61 -14.30
N HIS A 247 -9.38 -9.33 -14.29
CA HIS A 247 -9.00 -8.35 -15.31
C HIS A 247 -7.51 -7.97 -15.26
N LEU A 248 -6.83 -8.19 -14.14
CA LEU A 248 -5.40 -7.92 -13.93
C LEU A 248 -4.54 -9.17 -14.11
N ILE A 249 -5.07 -10.36 -13.74
CA ILE A 249 -4.31 -11.62 -13.69
C ILE A 249 -4.72 -12.63 -14.79
N ALA A 250 -5.81 -12.40 -15.53
CA ALA A 250 -6.50 -13.37 -16.43
C ALA A 250 -5.63 -13.97 -17.54
N ARG A 251 -4.43 -13.48 -17.80
CA ARG A 251 -3.56 -13.99 -18.87
C ARG A 251 -2.47 -14.94 -18.40
N ARG A 252 -2.41 -15.30 -17.10
CA ARG A 252 -1.22 -15.91 -16.50
C ARG A 252 -1.38 -17.35 -16.01
N GLY A 253 -2.51 -17.99 -16.23
CA GLY A 253 -2.77 -19.33 -15.68
C GLY A 253 -3.24 -19.27 -14.21
N GLY A 254 -3.34 -20.43 -13.54
CA GLY A 254 -3.79 -20.52 -12.14
C GLY A 254 -2.77 -19.99 -11.13
N GLY A 255 -3.25 -19.47 -9.97
CA GLY A 255 -2.42 -19.02 -8.84
C GLY A 255 -1.53 -20.14 -8.26
N PRO A 256 -0.87 -19.91 -7.14
CA PRO A 256 -1.03 -18.75 -6.24
C PRO A 256 -0.34 -17.47 -6.73
N TYR A 257 -0.96 -16.34 -6.42
CA TYR A 257 -0.46 -15.01 -6.76
C TYR A 257 -0.01 -14.26 -5.51
N ARG A 258 1.04 -13.42 -5.66
CA ARG A 258 1.53 -12.55 -4.57
C ARG A 258 0.90 -11.17 -4.63
N ALA A 259 0.61 -10.59 -3.48
CA ALA A 259 0.14 -9.21 -3.33
C ALA A 259 1.31 -8.22 -3.50
N LEU A 260 1.96 -8.27 -4.65
CA LEU A 260 3.11 -7.47 -5.04
C LEU A 260 2.79 -6.71 -6.31
N ALA A 261 3.20 -5.45 -6.38
CA ALA A 261 3.14 -4.63 -7.59
C ALA A 261 4.53 -4.01 -7.83
N LEU A 262 5.02 -4.14 -9.07
CA LEU A 262 6.30 -3.60 -9.51
C LEU A 262 6.04 -2.41 -10.43
N ASN A 263 6.48 -1.22 -10.04
CA ASN A 263 6.35 0.02 -10.82
C ASN A 263 4.92 0.29 -11.35
N TYR A 264 3.91 -0.24 -10.68
CA TYR A 264 2.54 -0.26 -11.18
C TYR A 264 1.73 0.93 -10.66
N SER A 265 0.68 1.28 -11.41
CA SER A 265 -0.26 2.34 -11.04
C SER A 265 -0.98 2.06 -9.72
N PRO A 266 -1.15 3.08 -8.84
CA PRO A 266 -1.94 2.94 -7.61
C PRO A 266 -3.39 2.53 -7.88
N CYS A 267 -4.00 2.96 -8.99
CA CYS A 267 -5.38 2.61 -9.35
C CYS A 267 -5.60 1.09 -9.43
N SER A 268 -4.61 0.35 -9.88
CA SER A 268 -4.71 -1.12 -9.97
C SER A 268 -4.48 -1.81 -8.63
N ILE A 269 -3.61 -1.24 -7.77
CA ILE A 269 -3.40 -1.73 -6.40
C ILE A 269 -4.66 -1.51 -5.57
N LEU A 270 -5.36 -0.39 -5.78
CA LEU A 270 -6.62 -0.07 -5.13
C LEU A 270 -7.77 -1.00 -5.52
N SER A 271 -7.63 -1.79 -6.58
CA SER A 271 -8.59 -2.86 -6.89
C SER A 271 -8.74 -3.85 -5.72
N ILE A 272 -7.68 -4.08 -4.93
CA ILE A 272 -7.75 -4.87 -3.69
C ILE A 272 -8.65 -4.20 -2.64
N ILE A 273 -8.63 -2.88 -2.52
CA ILE A 273 -9.54 -2.15 -1.62
C ILE A 273 -10.99 -2.30 -2.10
N ASN A 274 -11.22 -2.34 -3.43
CA ASN A 274 -12.55 -2.62 -3.99
C ASN A 274 -13.07 -3.99 -3.53
N ILE A 275 -12.20 -4.97 -3.45
CA ILE A 275 -12.53 -6.33 -3.05
C ILE A 275 -12.85 -6.40 -1.55
N GLY A 276 -12.09 -5.70 -0.70
CA GLY A 276 -12.38 -5.60 0.74
C GLY A 276 -13.74 -4.99 1.08
N SER A 277 -14.37 -4.30 0.15
CA SER A 277 -15.74 -3.80 0.30
C SER A 277 -16.81 -4.79 -0.18
N ILE A 278 -16.43 -5.89 -0.84
CA ILE A 278 -17.32 -6.96 -1.26
C ILE A 278 -17.35 -8.01 -0.16
N SER A 279 -18.53 -8.33 0.33
CA SER A 279 -18.74 -9.35 1.35
C SER A 279 -18.14 -10.69 0.91
N THR A 280 -17.23 -11.25 1.71
CA THR A 280 -16.75 -12.62 1.56
C THR A 280 -17.79 -13.65 2.04
N TYR A 281 -19.02 -13.24 2.35
CA TYR A 281 -20.12 -14.11 2.64
C TYR A 281 -20.75 -14.67 1.35
N THR A 282 -20.07 -15.61 0.72
CA THR A 282 -20.70 -16.72 0.05
C THR A 282 -20.33 -17.96 0.85
N ARG A 283 -21.23 -18.32 1.77
CA ARG A 283 -21.29 -19.68 2.31
C ARG A 283 -21.61 -20.68 1.20
#